data_92340f4d467a04ee27b339ef7c4bfc9d
#
_entry.id   92340f4d467a04ee27b339ef7c4bfc9d
#
_cell.length_a   1.000
_cell.length_b   1.000
_cell.length_c   1.000
_cell.angle_alpha   90.00
_cell.angle_beta   90.00
_cell.angle_gamma   90.00
#
_symmetry.space_group_name_H-M   'P 1'
#
loop_
_entity.id
_entity.type
_entity.pdbx_description
1 polymer ?
#
loop_
_entity_poly.entity_id
_entity_poly.type
_entity_poly.pdbx_seq_one_letter_code
_entity_poly.pdbx_strand_id
1 'polypeptide(L)'
;MTRREKEYKNLNEFVKSQVDQPTPAKKKSDAPTGFEAGVSWSNKTKSGTITSRALKKNQEPNWDEHLIQWGYDPQQFKIKKDTLQFRCWDANFGVDANGDPIIETLYYYRCDIELKHPEKDDLDYVELVKEIKQHKKAPIKTKLDNDFAFTVCISDWQIGVRSTDKIMKRILESIDDVEDRIKELKKMGVKPNQLVIYNLGDIVENCGVNNWYSNQIAVLDVPNVREQMMISRRLVMKCIERWTKYFDKVLIVSIPSNHGQSRSGGKAITDENADNLDLQLFDNIAEICSASEAYKHIKFVIPERDYKVTLNIKDVIVQALHGHQFSRGNTAYAKAKSWAEKQALQIDNQFDVLLNGHLHHFSWVNESTKHFIQAPCMLPPDENDWFSAKYGSVSNAGCLTFVVGGEKKIQYLEVL
;
A
#
# COMPACT_ATOMS: atom_id res chain seq x y z
N MET A 1 -10.87 -16.22 -16.89
CA MET A 1 -11.44 -14.86 -16.87
C MET A 1 -12.46 -14.77 -15.76
N THR A 2 -12.13 -14.07 -14.71
CA THR A 2 -13.02 -13.84 -13.58
C THR A 2 -14.18 -12.92 -13.97
N ARG A 3 -15.26 -12.88 -13.19
CA ARG A 3 -16.40 -11.98 -13.41
C ARG A 3 -15.95 -10.50 -13.46
N ARG A 4 -14.96 -10.12 -12.65
CA ARG A 4 -14.34 -8.78 -12.63
C ARG A 4 -13.55 -8.45 -13.91
N GLU A 5 -12.79 -9.39 -14.45
CA GLU A 5 -12.04 -9.17 -15.72
C GLU A 5 -12.99 -8.94 -16.91
N LYS A 6 -14.16 -9.59 -16.91
CA LYS A 6 -15.21 -9.32 -17.90
C LYS A 6 -15.82 -7.92 -17.76
N GLU A 7 -16.00 -7.45 -16.52
CA GLU A 7 -16.53 -6.10 -16.24
C GLU A 7 -15.54 -5.00 -16.67
N TYR A 8 -14.23 -5.16 -16.41
CA TYR A 8 -13.20 -4.21 -16.86
C TYR A 8 -13.05 -4.19 -18.39
N LYS A 9 -13.16 -5.33 -19.05
CA LYS A 9 -13.08 -5.40 -20.52
C LYS A 9 -14.29 -4.72 -21.17
N ASN A 10 -15.47 -4.93 -20.64
CA ASN A 10 -16.69 -4.27 -21.07
C ASN A 10 -16.65 -2.75 -20.84
N LEU A 11 -16.00 -2.26 -19.78
CA LEU A 11 -15.88 -0.85 -19.49
C LEU A 11 -14.99 -0.14 -20.51
N ASN A 12 -13.83 -0.72 -20.85
CA ASN A 12 -12.93 -0.18 -21.85
C ASN A 12 -13.52 -0.20 -23.26
N GLU A 13 -14.29 -1.23 -23.61
CA GLU A 13 -15.02 -1.32 -24.86
C GLU A 13 -16.18 -0.33 -24.92
N PHE A 14 -16.90 -0.14 -23.80
CA PHE A 14 -17.97 0.84 -23.67
C PHE A 14 -17.44 2.28 -23.80
N VAL A 15 -16.35 2.61 -23.12
CA VAL A 15 -15.70 3.93 -23.21
C VAL A 15 -15.20 4.19 -24.63
N LYS A 16 -14.62 3.21 -25.31
CA LYS A 16 -14.22 3.34 -26.73
C LYS A 16 -15.41 3.55 -27.66
N SER A 17 -16.52 2.86 -27.43
CA SER A 17 -17.72 3.01 -28.26
C SER A 17 -18.40 4.39 -28.12
N GLN A 18 -18.19 5.08 -27.03
CA GLN A 18 -18.72 6.45 -26.80
C GLN A 18 -17.83 7.53 -27.43
N VAL A 19 -16.53 7.26 -27.62
CA VAL A 19 -15.58 8.21 -28.22
C VAL A 19 -15.74 8.30 -29.76
N ASP A 20 -16.24 7.24 -30.40
CA ASP A 20 -16.34 7.16 -31.87
C ASP A 20 -17.73 7.55 -32.43
N GLN A 21 -18.66 8.06 -31.59
CA GLN A 21 -19.92 8.56 -32.12
C GLN A 21 -19.79 10.00 -32.63
N PRO A 22 -20.26 10.28 -33.87
CA PRO A 22 -20.23 11.66 -34.38
C PRO A 22 -21.12 12.54 -33.51
N THR A 23 -20.54 13.63 -33.05
CA THR A 23 -21.24 14.66 -32.24
C THR A 23 -22.46 15.15 -33.02
N PRO A 24 -23.69 15.01 -32.52
CA PRO A 24 -24.87 15.56 -33.22
C PRO A 24 -24.72 17.06 -33.31
N ALA A 25 -25.08 17.63 -34.46
CA ALA A 25 -25.03 19.07 -34.74
C ALA A 25 -25.70 19.85 -33.60
N LYS A 26 -24.96 20.80 -33.01
CA LYS A 26 -25.42 21.65 -31.90
C LYS A 26 -26.63 22.44 -32.35
N LYS A 27 -27.85 22.07 -31.91
CA LYS A 27 -28.94 23.01 -31.82
C LYS A 27 -28.55 24.08 -30.79
N LYS A 28 -28.74 25.38 -31.12
CA LYS A 28 -28.56 26.45 -30.13
C LYS A 28 -29.39 26.08 -28.89
N SER A 29 -28.71 25.85 -27.78
CA SER A 29 -29.40 25.59 -26.50
C SER A 29 -29.79 26.95 -25.91
N ASP A 30 -30.99 27.07 -25.41
CA ASP A 30 -31.43 28.26 -24.65
C ASP A 30 -30.81 28.29 -23.24
N ALA A 31 -29.86 27.44 -22.97
CA ALA A 31 -29.15 27.35 -21.68
C ALA A 31 -28.15 28.50 -21.52
N PRO A 32 -27.94 29.03 -20.30
CA PRO A 32 -26.88 30.01 -20.03
C PRO A 32 -25.51 29.42 -20.36
N THR A 33 -24.62 30.30 -20.82
CA THR A 33 -23.23 29.93 -21.11
C THR A 33 -22.62 29.19 -19.93
N GLY A 34 -22.11 27.96 -20.17
CA GLY A 34 -21.51 27.10 -19.17
C GLY A 34 -22.51 26.24 -18.38
N PHE A 35 -23.80 26.28 -18.74
CA PHE A 35 -24.88 25.44 -18.18
C PHE A 35 -25.56 24.60 -19.28
N GLU A 36 -24.87 24.30 -20.35
CA GLU A 36 -25.37 23.39 -21.36
C GLU A 36 -25.53 21.99 -20.73
N ALA A 37 -26.74 21.42 -20.86
CA ALA A 37 -27.05 20.13 -20.24
C ALA A 37 -26.18 19.02 -20.80
N GLY A 38 -25.58 18.21 -19.94
CA GLY A 38 -24.74 17.10 -20.34
C GLY A 38 -23.71 16.70 -19.30
N VAL A 39 -22.87 15.76 -19.69
CA VAL A 39 -21.71 15.34 -18.90
C VAL A 39 -20.45 15.59 -19.72
N SER A 40 -19.47 16.25 -19.12
CA SER A 40 -18.12 16.42 -19.63
C SER A 40 -17.17 15.61 -18.78
N TRP A 41 -16.44 14.69 -19.37
CA TRP A 41 -15.53 13.80 -18.65
C TRP A 41 -14.13 13.81 -19.26
N SER A 42 -13.10 13.82 -18.41
CA SER A 42 -11.70 13.71 -18.80
C SER A 42 -11.07 12.44 -18.23
N ASN A 43 -10.68 11.53 -19.11
CA ASN A 43 -9.95 10.32 -18.72
C ASN A 43 -8.55 10.63 -18.17
N LYS A 44 -7.99 11.78 -18.51
CA LYS A 44 -6.65 12.21 -18.08
C LYS A 44 -6.67 12.66 -16.60
N THR A 45 -7.67 13.46 -16.22
CA THR A 45 -7.78 14.00 -14.86
C THR A 45 -8.67 13.16 -13.95
N LYS A 46 -9.35 12.11 -14.49
CA LYS A 46 -10.35 11.30 -13.78
C LYS A 46 -11.44 12.14 -13.10
N SER A 47 -11.78 13.24 -13.71
CA SER A 47 -12.79 14.22 -13.24
C SER A 47 -13.58 14.77 -14.38
N GLY A 48 -14.74 15.30 -14.07
CA GLY A 48 -15.63 15.89 -15.04
C GLY A 48 -16.69 16.77 -14.40
N THR A 49 -17.66 17.23 -15.19
CA THR A 49 -18.79 18.02 -14.72
C THR A 49 -20.08 17.44 -15.26
N ILE A 50 -21.15 17.50 -14.47
CA ILE A 50 -22.50 17.17 -14.88
C ILE A 50 -23.37 18.42 -14.76
N THR A 51 -24.18 18.68 -15.79
CA THR A 51 -25.11 19.80 -15.83
C THR A 51 -26.52 19.29 -16.11
N SER A 52 -27.49 19.68 -15.29
CA SER A 52 -28.88 19.25 -15.45
C SER A 52 -29.51 19.84 -16.72
N ARG A 53 -30.61 19.22 -17.17
CA ARG A 53 -31.57 19.91 -18.04
C ARG A 53 -32.28 20.99 -17.26
N ALA A 54 -32.97 21.87 -17.97
CA ALA A 54 -33.85 22.87 -17.37
C ALA A 54 -34.92 22.22 -16.48
N LEU A 55 -35.01 22.67 -15.25
CA LEU A 55 -36.02 22.23 -14.28
C LEU A 55 -36.99 23.38 -14.03
N LYS A 56 -38.30 23.06 -13.91
CA LYS A 56 -39.35 24.04 -13.60
C LYS A 56 -39.52 24.33 -12.11
N LYS A 57 -38.81 23.60 -11.26
CA LYS A 57 -38.81 23.76 -9.80
C LYS A 57 -37.40 23.99 -9.30
N ASN A 58 -37.25 24.85 -8.31
CA ASN A 58 -36.01 25.04 -7.59
C ASN A 58 -35.76 23.87 -6.65
N GLN A 59 -35.30 22.77 -7.21
CA GLN A 59 -35.03 21.54 -6.50
C GLN A 59 -33.80 20.86 -7.13
N GLU A 60 -32.83 20.48 -6.32
CA GLU A 60 -31.68 19.75 -6.79
C GLU A 60 -32.12 18.51 -7.60
N PRO A 61 -31.55 18.27 -8.79
CA PRO A 61 -31.91 17.14 -9.63
C PRO A 61 -31.50 15.79 -9.01
N ASN A 62 -32.19 14.72 -9.42
CA ASN A 62 -31.70 13.38 -9.18
C ASN A 62 -30.51 13.12 -10.11
N TRP A 63 -29.29 13.23 -9.57
CA TRP A 63 -28.07 13.10 -10.34
C TRP A 63 -27.87 11.71 -10.91
N ASP A 64 -28.33 10.67 -10.23
CA ASP A 64 -28.24 9.30 -10.71
C ASP A 64 -29.06 9.09 -11.97
N GLU A 65 -30.26 9.65 -12.03
CA GLU A 65 -31.10 9.62 -13.24
C GLU A 65 -30.47 10.39 -14.39
N HIS A 66 -29.81 11.53 -14.10
CA HIS A 66 -29.10 12.32 -15.09
C HIS A 66 -27.88 11.58 -15.64
N LEU A 67 -27.09 10.93 -14.78
CA LEU A 67 -25.98 10.09 -15.20
C LEU A 67 -26.45 8.97 -16.15
N ILE A 68 -27.49 8.25 -15.77
CA ILE A 68 -28.10 7.18 -16.61
C ILE A 68 -28.55 7.73 -17.97
N GLN A 69 -29.23 8.88 -17.97
CA GLN A 69 -29.69 9.54 -19.21
C GLN A 69 -28.54 9.86 -20.18
N TRP A 70 -27.35 10.15 -19.64
CA TRP A 70 -26.17 10.50 -20.42
C TRP A 70 -25.25 9.29 -20.67
N GLY A 71 -25.71 8.07 -20.32
CA GLY A 71 -24.99 6.82 -20.56
C GLY A 71 -23.90 6.51 -19.55
N TYR A 72 -23.93 7.11 -18.38
CA TYR A 72 -22.97 6.88 -17.29
C TYR A 72 -23.60 6.04 -16.19
N ASP A 73 -22.84 5.10 -15.63
CA ASP A 73 -23.29 4.25 -14.51
C ASP A 73 -23.14 4.98 -13.17
N PRO A 74 -24.23 5.31 -12.45
CA PRO A 74 -24.16 6.01 -11.17
C PRO A 74 -23.34 5.28 -10.09
N GLN A 75 -23.17 3.97 -10.22
CA GLN A 75 -22.33 3.19 -9.29
C GLN A 75 -20.84 3.55 -9.39
N GLN A 76 -20.42 4.10 -10.53
CA GLN A 76 -19.03 4.43 -10.81
C GLN A 76 -18.67 5.89 -10.52
N PHE A 77 -19.66 6.76 -10.34
CA PHE A 77 -19.43 8.20 -10.21
C PHE A 77 -19.91 8.74 -8.87
N LYS A 78 -19.09 9.61 -8.27
CA LYS A 78 -19.43 10.39 -7.07
C LYS A 78 -19.67 11.84 -7.46
N ILE A 79 -20.80 12.37 -7.02
CA ILE A 79 -21.17 13.77 -7.18
C ILE A 79 -20.47 14.60 -6.10
N LYS A 80 -19.75 15.64 -6.48
CA LYS A 80 -19.08 16.56 -5.55
C LYS A 80 -20.04 17.68 -5.16
N LYS A 81 -20.87 17.44 -4.15
CA LYS A 81 -21.91 18.38 -3.72
C LYS A 81 -21.38 19.75 -3.25
N ASP A 82 -20.15 19.80 -2.79
CA ASP A 82 -19.44 21.03 -2.43
C ASP A 82 -19.12 21.93 -3.63
N THR A 83 -19.22 21.42 -4.85
CA THR A 83 -19.03 22.16 -6.11
C THR A 83 -20.34 22.56 -6.78
N LEU A 84 -21.49 22.33 -6.10
CA LEU A 84 -22.81 22.60 -6.67
C LEU A 84 -23.01 24.09 -6.98
N GLN A 85 -23.32 24.37 -8.23
CA GLN A 85 -23.66 25.66 -8.74
C GLN A 85 -25.06 25.61 -9.33
N PHE A 86 -25.83 26.68 -9.17
CA PHE A 86 -27.13 26.81 -9.86
C PHE A 86 -27.31 28.17 -10.50
N ARG A 87 -28.11 28.20 -11.54
CA ARG A 87 -28.59 29.41 -12.16
C ARG A 87 -30.08 29.28 -12.50
N CYS A 88 -30.76 30.36 -12.43
CA CYS A 88 -32.14 30.43 -12.90
C CYS A 88 -32.34 31.68 -13.76
N TRP A 89 -33.28 31.60 -14.64
CA TRP A 89 -33.78 32.74 -15.40
C TRP A 89 -35.21 32.50 -15.87
N ASP A 90 -35.89 33.58 -16.24
CA ASP A 90 -37.23 33.55 -16.79
C ASP A 90 -37.18 33.33 -18.29
N ALA A 91 -37.80 32.23 -18.72
CA ALA A 91 -37.94 31.86 -20.13
C ALA A 91 -39.36 32.14 -20.62
N ASN A 92 -39.46 32.73 -21.80
CA ASN A 92 -40.76 32.99 -22.44
C ASN A 92 -41.16 31.77 -23.29
N PHE A 93 -42.29 31.17 -22.97
CA PHE A 93 -42.86 29.99 -23.65
C PHE A 93 -43.94 30.36 -24.68
N GLY A 94 -44.06 31.63 -25.02
CA GLY A 94 -45.07 32.15 -25.96
C GLY A 94 -46.06 33.08 -25.29
N VAL A 95 -47.24 33.21 -25.85
CA VAL A 95 -48.31 34.01 -25.29
C VAL A 95 -49.55 33.16 -24.98
N ASP A 96 -50.29 33.53 -23.96
CA ASP A 96 -51.55 32.90 -23.62
C ASP A 96 -52.68 33.30 -24.58
N ALA A 97 -53.92 32.82 -24.33
CA ALA A 97 -55.09 33.13 -25.15
C ALA A 97 -55.48 34.62 -25.14
N ASN A 98 -54.96 35.42 -24.21
CA ASN A 98 -55.21 36.84 -24.08
C ASN A 98 -54.09 37.69 -24.69
N GLY A 99 -53.01 37.06 -25.18
CA GLY A 99 -51.84 37.73 -25.75
C GLY A 99 -50.76 38.10 -24.73
N ASP A 100 -50.90 37.69 -23.47
CA ASP A 100 -49.90 37.92 -22.43
C ASP A 100 -48.77 36.90 -22.50
N PRO A 101 -47.51 37.32 -22.26
CA PRO A 101 -46.35 36.38 -22.32
C PRO A 101 -46.43 35.34 -21.22
N ILE A 102 -46.27 34.07 -21.60
CA ILE A 102 -46.14 32.94 -20.66
C ILE A 102 -44.70 32.87 -20.22
N ILE A 103 -44.40 33.36 -19.03
CA ILE A 103 -43.06 33.37 -18.46
C ILE A 103 -42.98 32.30 -17.37
N GLU A 104 -41.99 31.38 -17.50
CA GLU A 104 -41.67 30.38 -16.48
C GLU A 104 -40.21 30.51 -16.05
N THR A 105 -39.94 30.45 -14.75
CA THR A 105 -38.57 30.42 -14.24
C THR A 105 -37.99 29.01 -14.40
N LEU A 106 -36.87 28.92 -15.09
CA LEU A 106 -36.12 27.69 -15.27
C LEU A 106 -34.90 27.68 -14.39
N TYR A 107 -34.57 26.49 -13.84
CA TYR A 107 -33.48 26.25 -12.94
C TYR A 107 -32.50 25.28 -13.57
N TYR A 108 -31.20 25.58 -13.50
CA TYR A 108 -30.10 24.76 -13.99
C TYR A 108 -29.10 24.50 -12.87
N TYR A 109 -28.69 23.26 -12.73
CA TYR A 109 -27.71 22.84 -11.73
C TYR A 109 -26.49 22.23 -12.42
N ARG A 110 -25.34 22.52 -11.88
CA ARG A 110 -24.04 21.97 -12.33
C ARG A 110 -23.21 21.60 -11.12
N CYS A 111 -22.53 20.46 -11.19
CA CYS A 111 -21.53 20.09 -10.19
C CYS A 111 -20.43 19.25 -10.83
N ASP A 112 -19.32 19.10 -10.11
CA ASP A 112 -18.25 18.24 -10.51
C ASP A 112 -18.56 16.79 -10.15
N ILE A 113 -18.02 15.87 -10.97
CA ILE A 113 -18.08 14.43 -10.76
C ILE A 113 -16.68 13.85 -10.79
N GLU A 114 -16.46 12.82 -10.00
CA GLU A 114 -15.25 12.01 -9.97
C GLU A 114 -15.62 10.54 -10.00
N LEU A 115 -14.70 9.66 -10.41
CA LEU A 115 -14.91 8.24 -10.25
C LEU A 115 -15.04 7.92 -8.76
N LYS A 116 -16.07 7.16 -8.41
CA LYS A 116 -16.03 6.42 -7.16
C LYS A 116 -14.82 5.52 -7.31
N HIS A 117 -13.76 5.78 -6.55
CA HIS A 117 -12.80 4.73 -6.34
C HIS A 117 -13.62 3.52 -5.87
N PRO A 118 -13.42 2.30 -6.43
CA PRO A 118 -14.03 1.13 -5.86
C PRO A 118 -13.78 1.27 -4.37
N GLU A 119 -14.85 1.25 -3.57
CA GLU A 119 -14.73 1.47 -2.13
C GLU A 119 -13.52 0.65 -1.76
N LYS A 120 -12.43 1.33 -1.38
CA LYS A 120 -11.33 0.65 -0.72
C LYS A 120 -12.11 -0.14 0.31
N ASP A 121 -12.09 -1.48 0.25
CA ASP A 121 -12.57 -2.28 1.34
C ASP A 121 -11.96 -1.59 2.54
N ASP A 122 -12.70 -0.68 3.10
CA ASP A 122 -12.26 0.10 4.23
C ASP A 122 -12.04 -0.97 5.27
N LEU A 123 -10.77 -1.34 5.43
CA LEU A 123 -10.35 -2.03 6.62
C LEU A 123 -10.87 -1.12 7.72
N ASP A 124 -12.12 -1.38 8.13
CA ASP A 124 -12.84 -0.48 9.02
C ASP A 124 -11.99 -0.38 10.27
N TYR A 125 -11.39 0.79 10.45
CA TYR A 125 -10.54 1.03 11.61
C TYR A 125 -11.28 0.67 12.90
N VAL A 126 -12.57 0.94 12.94
CA VAL A 126 -13.44 0.63 14.09
C VAL A 126 -13.59 -0.89 14.23
N GLU A 127 -13.77 -1.60 13.12
CA GLU A 127 -13.88 -3.06 13.11
C GLU A 127 -12.53 -3.71 13.42
N LEU A 128 -11.44 -3.22 12.86
CA LEU A 128 -10.08 -3.67 13.19
C LEU A 128 -9.75 -3.44 14.67
N VAL A 129 -10.07 -2.28 15.23
CA VAL A 129 -9.88 -1.99 16.66
C VAL A 129 -10.79 -2.88 17.52
N LYS A 130 -12.01 -3.18 17.07
CA LYS A 130 -12.92 -4.10 17.74
C LYS A 130 -12.40 -5.53 17.70
N GLU A 131 -11.92 -5.99 16.56
CA GLU A 131 -11.27 -7.29 16.39
C GLU A 131 -10.02 -7.41 17.28
N ILE A 132 -9.14 -6.38 17.28
CA ILE A 132 -7.96 -6.34 18.15
C ILE A 132 -8.34 -6.43 19.63
N LYS A 133 -9.37 -5.70 20.07
CA LYS A 133 -9.86 -5.74 21.46
C LYS A 133 -10.52 -7.06 21.83
N GLN A 134 -11.11 -7.76 20.86
CA GLN A 134 -11.78 -9.06 21.07
C GLN A 134 -10.83 -10.24 20.86
N HIS A 135 -9.63 -9.99 20.31
CA HIS A 135 -8.66 -11.04 20.05
C HIS A 135 -8.27 -11.75 21.34
N LYS A 136 -8.69 -13.00 21.48
CA LYS A 136 -8.26 -13.90 22.55
C LYS A 136 -7.18 -14.79 22.00
N LYS A 137 -5.99 -14.71 22.60
CA LYS A 137 -4.91 -15.64 22.29
C LYS A 137 -5.43 -17.07 22.44
N ALA A 138 -5.37 -17.86 21.38
CA ALA A 138 -5.67 -19.28 21.47
C ALA A 138 -4.64 -19.93 22.42
N PRO A 139 -5.06 -20.67 23.44
CA PRO A 139 -4.12 -21.31 24.36
C PRO A 139 -3.31 -22.33 23.59
N ILE A 140 -2.04 -22.02 23.33
CA ILE A 140 -1.10 -22.96 22.72
C ILE A 140 -0.64 -23.90 23.81
N LYS A 141 -1.34 -25.03 23.96
CA LYS A 141 -0.92 -26.15 24.79
C LYS A 141 0.06 -27.03 24.01
N THR A 142 1.28 -26.58 23.78
CA THR A 142 2.36 -27.45 23.32
C THR A 142 3.65 -27.03 24.00
N LYS A 143 4.21 -27.93 24.82
CA LYS A 143 5.63 -27.90 25.13
C LYS A 143 6.37 -28.04 23.79
N LEU A 144 6.93 -26.96 23.32
CA LEU A 144 7.72 -26.93 22.08
C LEU A 144 9.16 -27.19 22.49
N ASP A 145 9.63 -28.42 22.27
CA ASP A 145 10.99 -28.85 22.65
C ASP A 145 12.09 -28.43 21.65
N ASN A 146 11.72 -27.72 20.60
CA ASN A 146 12.67 -27.31 19.57
C ASN A 146 13.09 -25.84 19.76
N ASP A 147 14.38 -25.62 19.88
CA ASP A 147 14.95 -24.28 20.06
C ASP A 147 15.15 -23.57 18.72
N PHE A 148 14.04 -23.34 18.03
CA PHE A 148 13.98 -22.65 16.74
C PHE A 148 13.14 -21.40 16.83
N ALA A 149 13.47 -20.42 15.96
CA ALA A 149 12.63 -19.26 15.69
C ALA A 149 12.14 -19.31 14.24
N PHE A 150 10.84 -19.07 14.02
CA PHE A 150 10.30 -18.81 12.70
C PHE A 150 10.46 -17.33 12.40
N THR A 151 11.05 -17.02 11.28
CA THR A 151 11.33 -15.64 10.86
C THR A 151 10.49 -15.27 9.65
N VAL A 152 9.88 -14.10 9.68
CA VAL A 152 9.16 -13.48 8.57
C VAL A 152 9.77 -12.12 8.29
N CYS A 153 10.14 -11.86 7.05
CA CYS A 153 10.64 -10.56 6.61
C CYS A 153 9.57 -9.85 5.79
N ILE A 154 9.21 -8.66 6.22
CA ILE A 154 8.43 -7.70 5.45
C ILE A 154 9.39 -6.62 4.96
N SER A 155 9.32 -6.28 3.68
CA SER A 155 10.26 -5.37 3.03
C SER A 155 9.66 -4.76 1.80
N ASP A 156 10.01 -3.52 1.51
CA ASP A 156 9.76 -2.87 0.23
C ASP A 156 8.30 -2.98 -0.23
N TRP A 157 7.37 -2.67 0.69
CA TRP A 157 5.94 -2.63 0.37
C TRP A 157 5.60 -1.41 -0.48
N GLN A 158 6.31 -0.31 -0.26
CA GLN A 158 6.19 0.95 -0.98
C GLN A 158 4.73 1.39 -1.16
N ILE A 159 3.94 1.29 -0.08
CA ILE A 159 2.54 1.74 -0.08
C ILE A 159 2.46 3.20 -0.51
N GLY A 160 1.73 3.45 -1.59
CA GLY A 160 1.64 4.76 -2.22
C GLY A 160 2.08 4.79 -3.66
N VAL A 161 2.96 3.90 -4.08
CA VAL A 161 3.40 3.79 -5.48
C VAL A 161 2.25 3.29 -6.38
N ARG A 162 2.37 3.47 -7.69
CA ARG A 162 1.45 2.92 -8.69
C ARG A 162 1.12 1.46 -8.39
N SER A 163 -0.15 1.11 -8.53
CA SER A 163 -0.66 -0.24 -8.22
C SER A 163 -0.63 -0.62 -6.74
N THR A 164 -0.77 0.37 -5.86
CA THR A 164 -0.91 0.14 -4.41
C THR A 164 -2.00 -0.88 -4.08
N ASP A 165 -3.10 -0.93 -4.84
CA ASP A 165 -4.16 -1.94 -4.73
C ASP A 165 -3.66 -3.37 -4.96
N LYS A 166 -2.80 -3.59 -5.96
CA LYS A 166 -2.18 -4.89 -6.22
C LYS A 166 -1.21 -5.29 -5.11
N ILE A 167 -0.42 -4.32 -4.62
CA ILE A 167 0.49 -4.53 -3.49
C ILE A 167 -0.31 -4.94 -2.25
N MET A 168 -1.37 -4.21 -1.91
CA MET A 168 -2.25 -4.53 -0.79
C MET A 168 -2.84 -5.93 -0.91
N LYS A 169 -3.31 -6.28 -2.11
CA LYS A 169 -3.83 -7.63 -2.38
C LYS A 169 -2.75 -8.69 -2.14
N ARG A 170 -1.52 -8.48 -2.65
CA ARG A 170 -0.42 -9.43 -2.46
C ARG A 170 -0.02 -9.56 -0.98
N ILE A 171 -0.02 -8.46 -0.23
CA ILE A 171 0.21 -8.49 1.22
C ILE A 171 -0.86 -9.33 1.93
N LEU A 172 -2.13 -9.16 1.57
CA LEU A 172 -3.23 -9.92 2.17
C LEU A 172 -3.11 -11.42 1.85
N GLU A 173 -2.75 -11.77 0.62
CA GLU A 173 -2.46 -13.16 0.22
C GLU A 173 -1.28 -13.73 1.03
N SER A 174 -0.18 -12.97 1.16
CA SER A 174 0.99 -13.39 1.93
C SER A 174 0.68 -13.60 3.42
N ILE A 175 -0.33 -12.90 3.98
CA ILE A 175 -0.76 -13.17 5.36
C ILE A 175 -1.28 -14.60 5.50
N ASP A 176 -2.08 -15.05 4.56
CA ASP A 176 -2.62 -16.42 4.54
C ASP A 176 -1.51 -17.44 4.22
N ASP A 177 -0.64 -17.14 3.25
CA ASP A 177 0.49 -18.00 2.88
C ASP A 177 1.43 -18.26 4.07
N VAL A 178 1.77 -17.21 4.84
CA VAL A 178 2.62 -17.33 6.06
C VAL A 178 1.91 -18.16 7.13
N GLU A 179 0.61 -17.97 7.32
CA GLU A 179 -0.16 -18.77 8.28
C GLU A 179 -0.18 -20.26 7.88
N ASP A 180 -0.33 -20.54 6.60
CA ASP A 180 -0.30 -21.92 6.09
C ASP A 180 1.11 -22.53 6.19
N ARG A 181 2.15 -21.75 5.96
CA ARG A 181 3.54 -22.17 6.17
C ARG A 181 3.82 -22.55 7.64
N ILE A 182 3.30 -21.78 8.59
CA ILE A 182 3.40 -22.12 10.02
C ILE A 182 2.75 -23.48 10.31
N LYS A 183 1.59 -23.75 9.73
CA LYS A 183 0.86 -25.02 9.87
C LYS A 183 1.61 -26.18 9.22
N GLU A 184 2.18 -25.95 8.04
CA GLU A 184 2.98 -26.92 7.30
C GLU A 184 4.22 -27.34 8.10
N LEU A 185 5.03 -26.38 8.56
CA LEU A 185 6.20 -26.65 9.40
C LEU A 185 5.84 -27.51 10.62
N LYS A 186 4.71 -27.21 11.27
CA LYS A 186 4.21 -28.03 12.39
C LYS A 186 3.90 -29.47 11.98
N LYS A 187 3.30 -29.68 10.80
CA LYS A 187 3.03 -31.02 10.25
C LYS A 187 4.33 -31.78 9.94
N MET A 188 5.37 -31.08 9.49
CA MET A 188 6.71 -31.64 9.24
C MET A 188 7.49 -31.93 10.53
N GLY A 189 6.92 -31.64 11.71
CA GLY A 189 7.61 -31.83 12.99
C GLY A 189 8.52 -30.68 13.41
N VAL A 190 8.60 -29.61 12.59
CA VAL A 190 9.35 -28.39 12.91
C VAL A 190 8.43 -27.45 13.71
N LYS A 191 8.76 -27.26 14.99
CA LYS A 191 7.91 -26.51 15.95
C LYS A 191 8.68 -25.34 16.56
N PRO A 192 8.84 -24.22 15.83
CA PRO A 192 9.48 -23.04 16.38
C PRO A 192 8.72 -22.52 17.61
N ASN A 193 9.45 -22.13 18.65
CA ASN A 193 8.86 -21.62 19.90
C ASN A 193 8.84 -20.06 19.94
N GLN A 194 9.39 -19.43 18.91
CA GLN A 194 9.47 -17.98 18.78
C GLN A 194 9.14 -17.56 17.36
N LEU A 195 8.43 -16.43 17.22
CA LEU A 195 8.29 -15.71 15.96
C LEU A 195 9.19 -14.46 15.98
N VAL A 196 9.91 -14.24 14.88
CA VAL A 196 10.64 -12.99 14.66
C VAL A 196 10.12 -12.35 13.37
N ILE A 197 9.63 -11.13 13.45
CA ILE A 197 9.20 -10.35 12.30
C ILE A 197 10.23 -9.24 12.09
N TYR A 198 10.87 -9.22 10.93
CA TYR A 198 11.74 -8.13 10.52
C TYR A 198 11.01 -7.21 9.55
N ASN A 199 10.81 -5.95 9.94
CA ASN A 199 10.61 -4.88 8.98
C ASN A 199 11.97 -4.43 8.46
N LEU A 200 12.24 -4.74 7.19
CA LEU A 200 13.49 -4.38 6.53
C LEU A 200 13.41 -3.01 5.82
N GLY A 201 12.33 -2.26 6.03
CA GLY A 201 12.15 -0.89 5.55
C GLY A 201 11.39 -0.75 4.24
N ASP A 202 11.25 0.50 3.81
CA ASP A 202 10.50 0.93 2.62
C ASP A 202 9.05 0.44 2.61
N ILE A 203 8.37 0.50 3.79
CA ILE A 203 6.95 0.15 3.89
C ILE A 203 6.08 1.18 3.19
N VAL A 204 6.46 2.45 3.21
CA VAL A 204 5.79 3.54 2.47
C VAL A 204 6.65 4.05 1.34
N GLU A 205 6.02 4.52 0.25
CA GLU A 205 6.74 5.17 -0.86
C GLU A 205 7.21 6.58 -0.48
N ASN A 206 6.50 7.24 0.44
CA ASN A 206 6.69 8.65 0.75
C ASN A 206 6.30 9.55 -0.44
N CYS A 207 6.23 10.83 -0.27
CA CYS A 207 5.84 11.76 -1.34
C CYS A 207 6.26 13.20 -1.06
N GLY A 208 7.27 13.41 -0.25
CA GLY A 208 7.75 14.77 0.01
C GLY A 208 8.00 15.54 -1.30
N VAL A 209 7.59 16.80 -1.35
CA VAL A 209 7.78 17.72 -2.50
C VAL A 209 9.24 17.73 -2.97
N ASN A 210 10.14 17.32 -2.12
CA ASN A 210 11.57 17.25 -2.33
C ASN A 210 12.12 15.82 -2.25
N ASN A 211 11.27 14.82 -2.47
CA ASN A 211 11.72 13.43 -2.52
C ASN A 211 12.73 13.24 -3.67
N TRP A 212 13.46 12.13 -3.67
CA TRP A 212 14.61 11.84 -4.54
C TRP A 212 14.39 12.16 -6.02
N TYR A 213 13.16 12.06 -6.47
CA TYR A 213 12.81 12.21 -7.87
C TYR A 213 11.57 13.09 -7.97
N SER A 214 11.73 14.32 -8.43
CA SER A 214 10.61 15.23 -8.71
C SER A 214 9.54 14.64 -9.66
N ASN A 215 9.89 13.59 -10.38
CA ASN A 215 9.02 12.90 -11.33
C ASN A 215 8.18 11.78 -10.68
N GLN A 216 8.46 11.36 -9.45
CA GLN A 216 7.75 10.24 -8.79
C GLN A 216 6.32 10.59 -8.38
N ILE A 217 6.00 11.86 -8.14
CA ILE A 217 4.62 12.28 -7.86
C ILE A 217 3.66 11.81 -8.95
N ALA A 218 4.12 11.72 -10.21
CA ALA A 218 3.30 11.26 -11.33
C ALA A 218 3.01 9.74 -11.32
N VAL A 219 3.72 8.98 -10.50
CA VAL A 219 3.56 7.51 -10.37
C VAL A 219 2.95 7.07 -9.04
N LEU A 220 2.49 8.01 -8.22
CA LEU A 220 1.83 7.72 -6.94
C LEU A 220 0.33 7.55 -7.15
N ASP A 221 -0.23 6.43 -6.66
CA ASP A 221 -1.67 6.23 -6.54
C ASP A 221 -2.20 6.84 -5.24
N VAL A 222 -1.37 6.85 -4.19
CA VAL A 222 -1.69 7.45 -2.89
C VAL A 222 -0.64 8.52 -2.56
N PRO A 223 -0.82 9.76 -3.01
CA PRO A 223 0.18 10.82 -2.83
C PRO A 223 0.26 11.38 -1.41
N ASN A 224 -0.61 10.97 -0.51
CA ASN A 224 -0.70 11.48 0.85
C ASN A 224 0.03 10.55 1.84
N VAL A 225 1.14 11.00 2.41
CA VAL A 225 1.94 10.22 3.39
C VAL A 225 1.11 9.76 4.59
N ARG A 226 0.20 10.60 5.09
CA ARG A 226 -0.68 10.21 6.20
C ARG A 226 -1.54 9.01 5.82
N GLU A 227 -2.05 8.97 4.58
CA GLU A 227 -2.85 7.85 4.09
C GLU A 227 -1.99 6.60 3.88
N GLN A 228 -0.80 6.73 3.31
CA GLN A 228 0.17 5.64 3.21
C GLN A 228 0.47 5.02 4.58
N MET A 229 0.74 5.86 5.58
CA MET A 229 1.00 5.43 6.97
C MET A 229 -0.23 4.75 7.60
N MET A 230 -1.43 5.24 7.33
CA MET A 230 -2.67 4.60 7.82
C MET A 230 -2.87 3.21 7.23
N ILE A 231 -2.71 3.07 5.91
CA ILE A 231 -2.82 1.79 5.19
C ILE A 231 -1.77 0.82 5.73
N SER A 232 -0.51 1.23 5.78
CA SER A 232 0.61 0.41 6.25
C SER A 232 0.39 -0.09 7.68
N ARG A 233 -0.02 0.80 8.58
CA ARG A 233 -0.31 0.42 9.98
C ARG A 233 -1.40 -0.64 10.06
N ARG A 234 -2.49 -0.51 9.30
CA ARG A 234 -3.59 -1.49 9.28
C ARG A 234 -3.11 -2.85 8.78
N LEU A 235 -2.32 -2.87 7.72
CA LEU A 235 -1.77 -4.10 7.14
C LEU A 235 -0.80 -4.79 8.10
N VAL A 236 0.14 -4.04 8.71
CA VAL A 236 1.07 -4.60 9.71
C VAL A 236 0.32 -5.12 10.93
N MET A 237 -0.69 -4.40 11.43
CA MET A 237 -1.51 -4.89 12.54
C MET A 237 -2.25 -6.18 12.18
N LYS A 238 -2.71 -6.33 10.93
CA LYS A 238 -3.33 -7.56 10.46
C LYS A 238 -2.33 -8.73 10.40
N CYS A 239 -1.09 -8.48 9.97
CA CYS A 239 0.00 -9.45 10.07
C CYS A 239 0.23 -9.89 11.53
N ILE A 240 0.36 -8.94 12.44
CA ILE A 240 0.56 -9.19 13.87
C ILE A 240 -0.58 -10.04 14.44
N GLU A 241 -1.83 -9.67 14.19
CA GLU A 241 -3.00 -10.40 14.65
C GLU A 241 -3.00 -11.85 14.17
N ARG A 242 -2.72 -12.07 12.87
CA ARG A 242 -2.81 -13.39 12.25
C ARG A 242 -1.65 -14.30 12.64
N TRP A 243 -0.43 -13.80 12.69
CA TRP A 243 0.77 -14.63 12.87
C TRP A 243 1.13 -14.86 14.34
N THR A 244 0.96 -13.85 15.21
CA THR A 244 1.45 -13.94 16.60
C THR A 244 0.65 -14.90 17.48
N LYS A 245 -0.58 -15.22 17.10
CA LYS A 245 -1.43 -16.17 17.84
C LYS A 245 -0.86 -17.59 17.93
N TYR A 246 0.10 -17.93 17.09
CA TYR A 246 0.74 -19.25 17.07
C TYR A 246 1.96 -19.37 17.97
N PHE A 247 2.43 -18.26 18.57
CA PHE A 247 3.69 -18.21 19.30
C PHE A 247 3.54 -17.56 20.67
N ASP A 248 4.27 -18.08 21.68
CA ASP A 248 4.30 -17.50 23.01
C ASP A 248 5.34 -16.38 23.16
N LYS A 249 6.32 -16.36 22.27
CA LYS A 249 7.37 -15.34 22.22
C LYS A 249 7.38 -14.74 20.83
N VAL A 250 7.21 -13.45 20.75
CA VAL A 250 7.25 -12.69 19.50
C VAL A 250 8.23 -11.53 19.64
N LEU A 251 9.07 -11.38 18.63
CA LEU A 251 10.00 -10.27 18.50
C LEU A 251 9.71 -9.57 17.18
N ILE A 252 9.48 -8.28 17.22
CA ILE A 252 9.30 -7.45 16.03
C ILE A 252 10.46 -6.46 15.98
N VAL A 253 11.15 -6.45 14.86
CA VAL A 253 12.32 -5.61 14.61
C VAL A 253 11.99 -4.66 13.48
N SER A 254 12.27 -3.37 13.65
CA SER A 254 12.17 -2.38 12.56
C SER A 254 13.51 -1.69 12.36
N ILE A 255 13.83 -1.38 11.13
CA ILE A 255 15.06 -0.65 10.76
C ILE A 255 14.70 0.54 9.87
N PRO A 256 15.50 1.62 9.89
CA PRO A 256 15.27 2.77 9.04
C PRO A 256 15.61 2.48 7.59
N SER A 257 14.85 3.10 6.67
CA SER A 257 14.99 2.94 5.23
C SER A 257 15.16 4.27 4.50
N ASN A 258 15.48 4.22 3.21
CA ASN A 258 15.67 5.43 2.43
C ASN A 258 14.36 6.12 2.01
N HIS A 259 13.27 5.38 1.76
CA HIS A 259 11.96 5.98 1.49
C HIS A 259 11.32 6.57 2.76
N GLY A 260 11.70 6.07 3.93
CA GLY A 260 11.25 6.60 5.21
C GLY A 260 11.86 7.94 5.59
N GLN A 261 12.90 8.42 4.90
CA GLN A 261 13.66 9.65 5.27
C GLN A 261 12.90 10.92 4.87
N SER A 262 13.04 11.97 5.72
CA SER A 262 12.66 13.34 5.39
C SER A 262 13.75 13.99 4.55
N ARG A 263 13.46 14.39 3.30
CA ARG A 263 14.46 14.88 2.34
C ARG A 263 14.08 16.19 1.69
N SER A 264 15.09 16.98 1.32
CA SER A 264 14.99 18.16 0.48
C SER A 264 16.11 18.19 -0.54
N GLY A 265 15.77 18.34 -1.83
CA GLY A 265 16.77 18.35 -2.90
C GLY A 265 17.62 17.08 -2.96
N GLY A 266 17.06 15.93 -2.62
CA GLY A 266 17.72 14.63 -2.61
C GLY A 266 18.62 14.37 -1.39
N LYS A 267 18.66 15.29 -0.42
CA LYS A 267 19.45 15.14 0.82
C LYS A 267 18.52 15.01 2.02
N ALA A 268 18.89 14.18 2.97
CA ALA A 268 18.21 14.15 4.27
C ALA A 268 18.30 15.51 4.93
N ILE A 269 17.18 16.01 5.48
CA ILE A 269 17.09 17.31 6.16
C ILE A 269 17.05 17.17 7.67
N THR A 270 16.89 15.95 8.16
CA THR A 270 16.88 15.57 9.56
C THR A 270 17.88 14.42 9.78
N ASP A 271 17.96 13.90 10.98
CA ASP A 271 18.72 12.69 11.29
C ASP A 271 18.04 11.49 10.57
N GLU A 272 18.64 11.05 9.47
CA GLU A 272 18.06 10.03 8.57
C GLU A 272 17.82 8.68 9.26
N ASN A 273 18.49 8.42 10.37
CA ASN A 273 18.35 7.17 11.11
C ASN A 273 17.38 7.29 12.30
N ALA A 274 17.06 8.50 12.76
CA ALA A 274 16.13 8.74 13.84
C ALA A 274 14.78 9.25 13.36
N ASP A 275 14.76 10.20 12.43
CA ASP A 275 13.53 10.74 11.82
C ASP A 275 13.17 9.97 10.56
N ASN A 276 12.55 8.80 10.75
CA ASN A 276 12.26 7.84 9.70
C ASN A 276 10.83 7.29 9.82
N LEU A 277 10.07 7.28 8.73
CA LEU A 277 8.68 6.85 8.71
C LEU A 277 8.50 5.37 9.09
N ASP A 278 9.46 4.50 8.75
CA ASP A 278 9.42 3.09 9.17
C ASP A 278 9.52 2.97 10.69
N LEU A 279 10.44 3.71 11.31
CA LEU A 279 10.57 3.70 12.78
C LEU A 279 9.31 4.28 13.42
N GLN A 280 8.81 5.43 12.95
CA GLN A 280 7.60 6.06 13.46
C GLN A 280 6.37 5.14 13.34
N LEU A 281 6.26 4.39 12.23
CA LEU A 281 5.19 3.40 12.04
C LEU A 281 5.23 2.34 13.14
N PHE A 282 6.41 1.77 13.40
CA PHE A 282 6.55 0.69 14.35
C PHE A 282 6.54 1.16 15.80
N ASP A 283 6.97 2.39 16.11
CA ASP A 283 6.74 3.02 17.43
C ASP A 283 5.25 3.12 17.73
N ASN A 284 4.45 3.65 16.79
CA ASN A 284 2.99 3.72 16.93
C ASN A 284 2.35 2.33 17.11
N ILE A 285 2.84 1.31 16.41
CA ILE A 285 2.35 -0.07 16.55
C ILE A 285 2.74 -0.65 17.91
N ALA A 286 3.96 -0.38 18.38
CA ALA A 286 4.42 -0.81 19.70
C ALA A 286 3.55 -0.22 20.82
N GLU A 287 3.20 1.06 20.73
CA GLU A 287 2.28 1.72 21.66
C GLU A 287 0.89 1.06 21.65
N ILE A 288 0.33 0.80 20.46
CA ILE A 288 -0.96 0.11 20.31
C ILE A 288 -0.91 -1.29 20.95
N CYS A 289 0.15 -2.05 20.67
CA CYS A 289 0.32 -3.39 21.24
C CYS A 289 0.50 -3.35 22.76
N SER A 290 1.23 -2.37 23.29
CA SER A 290 1.44 -2.22 24.75
C SER A 290 0.16 -1.95 25.52
N ALA A 291 -0.81 -1.30 24.88
CA ALA A 291 -2.11 -0.99 25.47
C ALA A 291 -3.07 -2.20 25.52
N SER A 292 -2.69 -3.35 24.95
CA SER A 292 -3.55 -4.53 24.87
C SER A 292 -2.93 -5.75 25.53
N GLU A 293 -3.68 -6.39 26.45
CA GLU A 293 -3.29 -7.66 27.09
C GLU A 293 -3.00 -8.78 26.07
N ALA A 294 -3.69 -8.77 24.91
CA ALA A 294 -3.53 -9.77 23.87
C ALA A 294 -2.11 -9.79 23.28
N TYR A 295 -1.41 -8.66 23.32
CA TYR A 295 -0.09 -8.48 22.68
C TYR A 295 1.07 -8.35 23.66
N LYS A 296 0.87 -8.57 24.95
CA LYS A 296 1.95 -8.49 25.98
C LYS A 296 3.14 -9.43 25.75
N HIS A 297 2.95 -10.48 24.96
CA HIS A 297 4.00 -11.42 24.57
C HIS A 297 4.89 -10.93 23.43
N ILE A 298 4.58 -9.77 22.87
CA ILE A 298 5.33 -9.14 21.79
C ILE A 298 6.35 -8.16 22.35
N LYS A 299 7.59 -8.28 21.89
CA LYS A 299 8.65 -7.32 22.16
C LYS A 299 9.02 -6.62 20.87
N PHE A 300 9.34 -5.34 20.96
CA PHE A 300 9.81 -4.53 19.84
C PHE A 300 11.28 -4.18 20.03
N VAL A 301 12.03 -4.17 18.92
CA VAL A 301 13.39 -3.65 18.82
C VAL A 301 13.39 -2.64 17.69
N ILE A 302 13.41 -1.38 18.06
CA ILE A 302 13.40 -0.23 17.17
C ILE A 302 14.62 0.61 17.54
N PRO A 303 15.61 0.79 16.64
CA PRO A 303 16.82 1.53 16.96
C PRO A 303 16.52 3.03 17.09
N GLU A 304 17.15 3.70 18.01
CA GLU A 304 17.00 5.15 18.19
C GLU A 304 17.72 5.96 17.11
N ARG A 305 18.93 5.52 16.70
CA ARG A 305 19.78 6.23 15.73
C ARG A 305 20.66 5.33 14.87
N ASP A 306 20.53 4.01 15.01
CA ASP A 306 21.29 3.06 14.21
C ASP A 306 20.55 2.70 12.93
N TYR A 307 21.28 2.51 11.85
CA TYR A 307 20.74 2.03 10.58
C TYR A 307 20.70 0.50 10.48
N LYS A 308 21.13 -0.21 11.52
CA LYS A 308 21.16 -1.67 11.61
C LYS A 308 20.76 -2.16 12.99
N VAL A 309 20.26 -3.37 13.05
CA VAL A 309 20.00 -4.08 14.30
C VAL A 309 20.74 -5.41 14.27
N THR A 310 21.48 -5.74 15.34
CA THR A 310 22.16 -7.02 15.49
C THR A 310 21.59 -7.75 16.70
N LEU A 311 21.10 -8.97 16.50
CA LEU A 311 20.44 -9.77 17.53
C LEU A 311 20.97 -11.21 17.54
N ASN A 312 21.09 -11.79 18.72
CA ASN A 312 21.27 -13.22 18.86
C ASN A 312 19.89 -13.91 18.91
N ILE A 313 19.57 -14.66 17.86
CA ILE A 313 18.34 -15.44 17.73
C ILE A 313 18.72 -16.93 17.72
N LYS A 314 18.46 -17.66 18.82
CA LYS A 314 18.76 -19.09 18.91
C LYS A 314 20.22 -19.43 18.57
N ASP A 315 21.14 -18.69 19.17
CA ASP A 315 22.59 -18.78 18.98
C ASP A 315 23.08 -18.45 17.56
N VAL A 316 22.23 -17.80 16.76
CA VAL A 316 22.58 -17.27 15.45
C VAL A 316 22.57 -15.72 15.52
N ILE A 317 23.70 -15.11 15.20
CA ILE A 317 23.82 -13.66 15.17
C ILE A 317 23.27 -13.14 13.85
N VAL A 318 22.06 -12.52 13.89
CA VAL A 318 21.40 -11.92 12.73
C VAL A 318 21.62 -10.43 12.77
N GLN A 319 22.24 -9.90 11.73
CA GLN A 319 22.37 -8.45 11.51
C GLN A 319 21.44 -8.03 10.38
N ALA A 320 20.50 -7.14 10.67
CA ALA A 320 19.52 -6.65 9.72
C ALA A 320 19.74 -5.17 9.44
N LEU A 321 19.63 -4.77 8.16
CA LEU A 321 19.65 -3.39 7.70
C LEU A 321 18.85 -3.28 6.38
N HIS A 322 18.46 -2.05 5.98
CA HIS A 322 17.69 -1.92 4.75
C HIS A 322 18.49 -2.28 3.49
N GLY A 323 19.71 -1.78 3.36
CA GLY A 323 20.58 -2.10 2.20
C GLY A 323 20.94 -0.89 1.33
N HIS A 324 20.30 0.26 1.49
CA HIS A 324 20.66 1.49 0.77
C HIS A 324 22.07 1.99 1.07
N GLN A 325 22.66 1.52 2.17
CA GLN A 325 24.05 1.76 2.56
C GLN A 325 25.07 1.04 1.68
N PHE A 326 24.64 0.07 0.89
CA PHE A 326 25.51 -0.71 0.02
C PHE A 326 25.92 0.10 -1.22
N SER A 327 27.16 0.55 -1.29
CA SER A 327 27.57 1.52 -2.31
C SER A 327 28.23 0.93 -3.54
N ARG A 328 28.80 -0.27 -3.49
CA ARG A 328 29.61 -0.81 -4.58
C ARG A 328 29.45 -2.32 -4.77
N GLY A 329 29.40 -2.77 -6.02
CA GLY A 329 29.28 -4.16 -6.43
C GLY A 329 28.34 -4.32 -7.62
N ASN A 330 28.54 -5.33 -8.44
CA ASN A 330 27.73 -5.59 -9.64
C ASN A 330 26.47 -6.43 -9.31
N THR A 331 26.44 -7.08 -8.16
CA THR A 331 25.30 -7.88 -7.69
C THR A 331 24.93 -7.49 -6.27
N ALA A 332 23.72 -7.83 -5.83
CA ALA A 332 23.25 -7.63 -4.46
C ALA A 332 24.22 -8.25 -3.45
N TYR A 333 24.62 -9.49 -3.68
CA TYR A 333 25.60 -10.17 -2.83
C TYR A 333 26.94 -9.45 -2.79
N ALA A 334 27.51 -9.04 -3.94
CA ALA A 334 28.80 -8.35 -3.97
C ALA A 334 28.76 -7.02 -3.21
N LYS A 335 27.64 -6.30 -3.27
CA LYS A 335 27.41 -5.06 -2.51
C LYS A 335 27.36 -5.34 -1.01
N ALA A 336 26.56 -6.32 -0.60
CA ALA A 336 26.42 -6.70 0.82
C ALA A 336 27.76 -7.22 1.39
N LYS A 337 28.49 -8.06 0.64
CA LYS A 337 29.80 -8.57 1.03
C LYS A 337 30.83 -7.44 1.19
N SER A 338 30.94 -6.55 0.21
CA SER A 338 31.87 -5.39 0.28
C SER A 338 31.57 -4.48 1.47
N TRP A 339 30.30 -4.30 1.79
CA TRP A 339 29.91 -3.55 2.99
C TRP A 339 30.29 -4.31 4.26
N ALA A 340 30.01 -5.61 4.35
CA ALA A 340 30.33 -6.44 5.50
C ALA A 340 31.83 -6.52 5.76
N GLU A 341 32.67 -6.63 4.73
CA GLU A 341 34.13 -6.64 4.84
C GLU A 341 34.65 -5.34 5.47
N LYS A 342 34.11 -4.19 5.10
CA LYS A 342 34.46 -2.91 5.71
C LYS A 342 34.02 -2.81 7.17
N GLN A 343 32.86 -3.36 7.50
CA GLN A 343 32.35 -3.37 8.86
C GLN A 343 33.12 -4.36 9.76
N ALA A 344 33.65 -5.45 9.21
CA ALA A 344 34.44 -6.44 9.95
C ALA A 344 35.72 -5.88 10.58
N LEU A 345 36.17 -4.69 10.17
CA LEU A 345 37.25 -3.95 10.81
C LEU A 345 36.82 -3.31 12.16
N GLN A 346 35.53 -3.31 12.47
CA GLN A 346 34.99 -2.84 13.75
C GLN A 346 34.83 -4.04 14.69
N ILE A 347 35.29 -3.90 15.93
CA ILE A 347 35.45 -5.00 16.90
C ILE A 347 34.14 -5.76 17.20
N ASP A 348 33.00 -5.09 17.14
CA ASP A 348 31.69 -5.64 17.55
C ASP A 348 30.79 -6.05 16.39
N ASN A 349 31.34 -6.22 15.19
CA ASN A 349 30.53 -6.42 14.00
C ASN A 349 30.59 -7.86 13.45
N GLN A 350 30.43 -8.85 14.32
CA GLN A 350 30.29 -10.25 13.93
C GLN A 350 28.83 -10.58 13.65
N PHE A 351 28.57 -11.30 12.57
CA PHE A 351 27.25 -11.85 12.24
C PHE A 351 27.40 -13.24 11.62
N ASP A 352 26.36 -14.02 11.75
CA ASP A 352 26.15 -15.27 11.01
C ASP A 352 25.28 -15.06 9.78
N VAL A 353 24.30 -14.15 9.91
CA VAL A 353 23.34 -13.80 8.87
C VAL A 353 23.33 -12.29 8.68
N LEU A 354 23.57 -11.84 7.46
CA LEU A 354 23.29 -10.47 7.02
C LEU A 354 21.98 -10.48 6.25
N LEU A 355 21.00 -9.75 6.76
CA LEU A 355 19.64 -9.69 6.24
C LEU A 355 19.32 -8.27 5.75
N ASN A 356 18.86 -8.13 4.51
CA ASN A 356 18.51 -6.83 3.94
C ASN A 356 17.32 -6.89 2.95
N GLY A 357 16.76 -5.71 2.63
CA GLY A 357 15.80 -5.43 1.57
C GLY A 357 16.41 -4.60 0.44
N HIS A 358 15.72 -3.53 0.02
CA HIS A 358 16.14 -2.45 -0.88
C HIS A 358 16.29 -2.79 -2.36
N LEU A 359 16.80 -3.94 -2.71
CA LEU A 359 17.09 -4.27 -4.12
C LEU A 359 15.96 -5.07 -4.80
N HIS A 360 14.81 -5.18 -4.16
CA HIS A 360 13.53 -5.66 -4.66
C HIS A 360 13.52 -7.10 -5.22
N HIS A 361 14.58 -7.87 -5.01
CA HIS A 361 14.63 -9.26 -5.46
C HIS A 361 15.20 -10.18 -4.39
N PHE A 362 14.72 -11.40 -4.37
CA PHE A 362 15.22 -12.42 -3.46
C PHE A 362 16.63 -12.85 -3.87
N SER A 363 17.52 -12.95 -2.88
CA SER A 363 18.85 -13.54 -3.04
C SER A 363 19.28 -14.23 -1.75
N TRP A 364 19.83 -15.41 -1.86
CA TRP A 364 20.45 -16.11 -0.75
C TRP A 364 21.79 -16.70 -1.17
N VAL A 365 22.86 -16.30 -0.50
CA VAL A 365 24.20 -16.82 -0.71
C VAL A 365 24.75 -17.30 0.64
N ASN A 366 25.17 -18.55 0.69
CA ASN A 366 25.91 -19.09 1.83
C ASN A 366 27.39 -19.11 1.47
N GLU A 367 28.19 -18.34 2.18
CA GLU A 367 29.64 -18.31 2.02
C GLU A 367 30.31 -18.74 3.32
N SER A 368 30.88 -19.98 3.31
CA SER A 368 31.46 -20.58 4.49
C SER A 368 30.46 -20.68 5.66
N THR A 369 30.64 -19.89 6.71
CA THR A 369 29.79 -19.89 7.91
C THR A 369 28.78 -18.74 7.92
N LYS A 370 28.75 -17.92 6.88
CA LYS A 370 27.93 -16.72 6.80
C LYS A 370 26.86 -16.83 5.73
N HIS A 371 25.68 -16.30 6.03
CA HIS A 371 24.56 -16.21 5.11
C HIS A 371 24.29 -14.74 4.76
N PHE A 372 24.19 -14.47 3.47
CA PHE A 372 23.75 -13.19 2.93
C PHE A 372 22.35 -13.39 2.34
N ILE A 373 21.35 -12.76 2.94
CA ILE A 373 19.94 -12.96 2.60
C ILE A 373 19.33 -11.62 2.29
N GLN A 374 18.76 -11.50 1.10
CA GLN A 374 18.03 -10.34 0.66
C GLN A 374 16.56 -10.70 0.46
N ALA A 375 15.67 -9.93 1.07
CA ALA A 375 14.24 -10.09 0.91
C ALA A 375 13.75 -9.49 -0.42
N PRO A 376 12.71 -10.07 -1.03
CA PRO A 376 12.03 -9.49 -2.18
C PRO A 376 11.12 -8.33 -1.75
N CYS A 377 10.59 -7.59 -2.73
CA CYS A 377 9.52 -6.60 -2.51
C CYS A 377 8.13 -7.22 -2.63
N MET A 378 7.10 -6.41 -2.36
CA MET A 378 5.70 -6.77 -2.59
C MET A 378 5.15 -6.28 -3.93
N LEU A 379 5.92 -5.54 -4.69
CA LEU A 379 5.53 -5.05 -5.99
C LEU A 379 5.51 -6.22 -7.00
N PRO A 380 4.38 -6.49 -7.67
CA PRO A 380 4.31 -7.54 -8.67
C PRO A 380 5.32 -7.33 -9.80
N PRO A 381 5.88 -8.41 -10.40
CA PRO A 381 6.90 -8.30 -11.44
C PRO A 381 6.49 -7.47 -12.66
N ASP A 382 5.21 -7.52 -13.06
CA ASP A 382 4.64 -6.74 -14.16
C ASP A 382 4.55 -5.22 -13.86
N GLU A 383 4.60 -4.83 -12.61
CA GLU A 383 4.58 -3.42 -12.19
C GLU A 383 5.98 -2.91 -11.80
N ASN A 384 6.94 -3.81 -11.65
CA ASN A 384 8.32 -3.51 -11.27
C ASN A 384 9.25 -3.35 -12.49
N ASP A 385 8.68 -3.12 -13.67
CA ASP A 385 9.39 -3.09 -14.97
C ASP A 385 10.56 -2.11 -15.00
N TRP A 386 10.39 -0.91 -14.42
CA TRP A 386 11.45 0.09 -14.42
C TRP A 386 12.67 -0.33 -13.60
N PHE A 387 12.43 -1.03 -12.47
CA PHE A 387 13.50 -1.53 -11.61
C PHE A 387 14.21 -2.70 -12.28
N SER A 388 13.43 -3.63 -12.83
CA SER A 388 13.92 -4.78 -13.59
C SER A 388 14.71 -4.35 -14.83
N ALA A 389 14.21 -3.37 -15.58
CA ALA A 389 14.90 -2.82 -16.75
C ALA A 389 16.22 -2.13 -16.37
N LYS A 390 16.25 -1.44 -15.20
CA LYS A 390 17.44 -0.72 -14.75
C LYS A 390 18.50 -1.64 -14.13
N TYR A 391 18.09 -2.65 -13.37
CA TYR A 391 18.98 -3.47 -12.55
C TYR A 391 19.08 -4.93 -13.02
N GLY A 392 18.23 -5.36 -13.96
CA GLY A 392 18.23 -6.71 -14.52
C GLY A 392 17.78 -7.80 -13.55
N SER A 393 17.11 -7.44 -12.47
CA SER A 393 16.72 -8.36 -11.41
C SER A 393 15.21 -8.42 -11.26
N VAL A 394 14.65 -9.61 -11.35
CA VAL A 394 13.22 -9.88 -11.15
C VAL A 394 13.07 -11.02 -10.14
N SER A 395 12.16 -10.88 -9.19
CA SER A 395 11.72 -11.99 -8.36
C SER A 395 10.21 -11.92 -8.12
N ASN A 396 9.65 -13.03 -7.68
CA ASN A 396 8.26 -13.03 -7.24
C ASN A 396 8.10 -12.11 -6.03
N ALA A 397 7.00 -11.34 -6.04
CA ALA A 397 6.59 -10.55 -4.89
C ALA A 397 6.13 -11.45 -3.75
N GLY A 398 6.58 -11.19 -2.53
CA GLY A 398 6.14 -11.99 -1.39
C GLY A 398 6.91 -11.73 -0.11
N CYS A 399 6.50 -12.41 0.96
CA CYS A 399 7.20 -12.44 2.23
C CYS A 399 8.31 -13.49 2.20
N LEU A 400 9.51 -13.11 2.60
CA LEU A 400 10.57 -14.08 2.85
C LEU A 400 10.37 -14.72 4.22
N THR A 401 10.41 -16.05 4.28
CA THR A 401 10.33 -16.81 5.52
C THR A 401 11.47 -17.81 5.66
N PHE A 402 11.90 -18.05 6.88
CA PHE A 402 12.88 -19.08 7.20
C PHE A 402 12.87 -19.45 8.68
N VAL A 403 13.48 -20.56 9.02
CA VAL A 403 13.68 -21.00 10.41
C VAL A 403 15.13 -20.74 10.81
N VAL A 404 15.30 -20.10 11.97
CA VAL A 404 16.61 -19.81 12.57
C VAL A 404 16.86 -20.74 13.74
N GLY A 405 18.09 -21.28 13.81
CA GLY A 405 18.56 -22.13 14.91
C GLY A 405 19.03 -23.51 14.45
N GLY A 406 19.63 -24.25 15.39
CA GLY A 406 20.23 -25.56 15.14
C GLY A 406 21.54 -25.49 14.34
N GLU A 407 22.09 -26.65 14.00
CA GLU A 407 23.41 -26.75 13.36
C GLU A 407 23.53 -26.01 12.02
N LYS A 408 22.44 -25.99 11.25
CA LYS A 408 22.42 -25.31 9.92
C LYS A 408 22.21 -23.81 9.99
N LYS A 409 21.97 -23.28 11.18
CA LYS A 409 21.64 -21.86 11.42
C LYS A 409 20.39 -21.35 10.69
N ILE A 410 20.28 -21.55 9.36
CA ILE A 410 19.16 -21.18 8.51
C ILE A 410 18.61 -22.41 7.80
N GLN A 411 17.30 -22.61 7.89
CA GLN A 411 16.59 -23.76 7.33
C GLN A 411 15.22 -23.31 6.79
N TYR A 412 14.62 -24.12 5.91
CA TYR A 412 13.26 -23.94 5.40
C TYR A 412 12.99 -22.55 4.82
N LEU A 413 13.98 -21.99 4.14
CA LEU A 413 13.89 -20.66 3.54
C LEU A 413 13.00 -20.72 2.29
N GLU A 414 12.03 -19.79 2.23
CA GLU A 414 11.05 -19.72 1.15
C GLU A 414 10.51 -18.30 1.00
N VAL A 415 10.17 -17.91 -0.23
CA VAL A 415 9.43 -16.69 -0.55
C VAL A 415 7.98 -17.10 -0.81
N LEU A 416 7.06 -16.56 -0.01
CA LEU A 416 5.64 -16.86 0.00
C LEU A 416 4.84 -15.75 -0.64
#